data_62d01466f3b345ec91d95e1a9c0f1ce7
#
_entry.id   62d01466f3b345ec91d95e1a9c0f1ce7
#
_cell.length_a   1.000
_cell.length_b   1.000
_cell.length_c   1.000
_cell.angle_alpha   90.00
_cell.angle_beta   90.00
_cell.angle_gamma   90.00
#
_symmetry.space_group_name_H-M   'P 1'
#
loop_
_entity.id
_entity.type
_entity.pdbx_description
1 polymer ?
#
loop_
_entity_poly.entity_id
_entity_poly.type
_entity_poly.pdbx_seq_one_letter_code
_entity_poly.pdbx_strand_id
1 'polypeptide(L)'
;FARNLWQSDRGAAGSGNFESLNSDLYILEKDDDKQVIGVEATRNFIKRLGLSSFMNSYKIGIIKEAETLSSESQSALLKTLEEPRAQVVIILLTEKLEALLATIVSRSQVLYFQPVKSAAVYDYLLASLDIKRSKAKELAAASLGRPLQALRWAENQDSYQDYFQLVGQLFTFLKSDLAFRLGFINQESGGDKLSAEEASRWLDIWESLWRDALLVSLGQEEYLRYPSLLDSWKKDFNLSAEVVIDRLRQTTKARLYLQGLVSPQNILESLAIYF
;
A
#
# COMPACT_ATOMS: atom_id res chain seq x y z
N PHE A 1 12.23 -2.99 12.11
CA PHE A 1 12.53 -4.24 12.80
C PHE A 1 13.86 -4.83 12.30
N ALA A 2 13.99 -5.18 11.02
CA ALA A 2 15.23 -5.72 10.43
C ALA A 2 16.46 -4.82 10.70
N ARG A 3 16.29 -3.48 10.62
CA ARG A 3 17.33 -2.51 10.93
C ARG A 3 17.76 -2.56 12.42
N ASN A 4 16.81 -2.74 13.33
CA ASN A 4 17.08 -2.79 14.76
C ASN A 4 17.74 -4.11 15.18
N LEU A 5 17.36 -5.24 14.59
CA LEU A 5 18.04 -6.54 14.81
C LEU A 5 19.51 -6.46 14.41
N TRP A 6 19.80 -5.76 13.32
CA TRP A 6 21.16 -5.61 12.85
C TRP A 6 21.99 -4.63 13.70
N GLN A 7 21.37 -3.61 14.28
CA GLN A 7 22.03 -2.65 15.17
C GLN A 7 22.29 -3.23 16.58
N SER A 8 21.46 -4.16 17.05
CA SER A 8 21.61 -4.75 18.39
C SER A 8 22.86 -5.62 18.56
N ASP A 9 23.36 -6.19 17.46
CA ASP A 9 24.56 -7.03 17.46
C ASP A 9 25.89 -6.24 17.41
N ARG A 10 25.82 -4.94 17.13
CA ARG A 10 27.00 -4.05 17.05
C ARG A 10 26.88 -2.95 18.08
N GLY A 11 27.29 -3.20 19.29
CA GLY A 11 27.29 -2.14 20.34
C GLY A 11 27.59 -0.75 19.79
N ALA A 12 26.69 0.18 20.04
CA ALA A 12 26.61 1.60 19.76
C ALA A 12 27.85 2.29 19.14
N ALA A 13 28.23 1.95 17.91
CA ALA A 13 29.28 2.67 17.19
C ALA A 13 29.01 2.64 15.68
N GLY A 14 28.62 3.79 15.14
CA GLY A 14 28.78 4.12 13.75
C GLY A 14 27.50 4.28 12.93
N SER A 15 27.25 5.51 12.51
CA SER A 15 26.46 5.87 11.33
C SER A 15 27.12 5.28 10.07
N GLY A 16 26.99 3.97 9.86
CA GLY A 16 27.47 3.28 8.67
C GLY A 16 26.45 3.45 7.53
N ASN A 17 26.92 3.85 6.37
CA ASN A 17 26.15 3.95 5.13
C ASN A 17 25.38 2.66 4.85
N PHE A 18 24.13 2.79 4.40
CA PHE A 18 23.23 1.69 4.04
C PHE A 18 23.81 0.76 2.96
N GLU A 19 24.77 1.24 2.17
CA GLU A 19 25.46 0.47 1.12
C GLU A 19 26.41 -0.63 1.64
N SER A 20 26.93 -0.50 2.87
CA SER A 20 27.74 -1.57 3.48
C SER A 20 26.92 -2.69 4.12
N LEU A 21 25.59 -2.53 4.20
CA LEU A 21 24.61 -3.48 4.74
C LEU A 21 24.23 -4.61 3.76
N ASN A 22 24.61 -4.47 2.49
CA ASN A 22 24.06 -5.27 1.40
C ASN A 22 24.52 -6.72 1.32
N SER A 23 25.54 -7.17 2.07
CA SER A 23 26.06 -8.53 1.93
C SER A 23 25.21 -9.61 2.59
N ASP A 24 24.43 -9.27 3.65
CA ASP A 24 23.63 -10.21 4.43
C ASP A 24 22.12 -9.89 4.45
N LEU A 25 21.68 -8.92 3.64
CA LEU A 25 20.28 -8.58 3.39
C LEU A 25 19.89 -9.01 1.96
N TYR A 26 18.89 -9.87 1.84
CA TYR A 26 18.36 -10.35 0.57
C TYR A 26 16.89 -10.02 0.46
N ILE A 27 16.50 -9.37 -0.65
CA ILE A 27 15.11 -9.05 -0.94
C ILE A 27 14.69 -9.89 -2.14
N LEU A 28 13.57 -10.59 -1.99
CA LEU A 28 12.87 -11.29 -3.07
C LEU A 28 11.58 -10.55 -3.33
N GLU A 29 11.43 -10.10 -4.55
CA GLU A 29 10.22 -9.42 -5.02
C GLU A 29 9.83 -9.94 -6.40
N LYS A 30 8.62 -9.71 -6.79
CA LYS A 30 8.09 -10.06 -8.09
C LYS A 30 8.79 -9.23 -9.17
N ASP A 31 9.17 -9.83 -10.28
CA ASP A 31 9.60 -9.10 -11.46
C ASP A 31 8.42 -8.30 -12.04
N ASP A 32 8.66 -7.11 -12.55
CA ASP A 32 7.61 -6.20 -13.07
C ASP A 32 6.76 -6.86 -14.17
N ASP A 33 7.36 -7.73 -14.99
CA ASP A 33 6.70 -8.45 -16.08
C ASP A 33 5.95 -9.71 -15.65
N LYS A 34 6.02 -10.11 -14.37
CA LYS A 34 5.45 -11.36 -13.87
C LYS A 34 4.36 -11.11 -12.83
N GLN A 35 3.35 -11.96 -12.82
CA GLN A 35 2.28 -11.91 -11.82
C GLN A 35 2.60 -12.71 -10.55
N VAL A 36 3.56 -13.62 -10.61
CA VAL A 36 3.91 -14.52 -9.51
C VAL A 36 5.42 -14.64 -9.32
N ILE A 37 5.84 -14.87 -8.06
CA ILE A 37 7.22 -15.23 -7.73
C ILE A 37 7.38 -16.74 -7.98
N GLY A 38 8.16 -17.08 -8.98
CA GLY A 38 8.39 -18.48 -9.37
C GLY A 38 9.35 -19.24 -8.45
N VAL A 39 9.29 -20.57 -8.54
CA VAL A 39 10.08 -21.48 -7.69
C VAL A 39 11.60 -21.33 -7.85
N GLU A 40 12.07 -20.97 -9.04
CA GLU A 40 13.49 -20.79 -9.30
C GLU A 40 14.06 -19.57 -8.55
N ALA A 41 13.37 -18.42 -8.60
CA ALA A 41 13.73 -17.24 -7.84
C ALA A 41 13.75 -17.52 -6.33
N THR A 42 12.75 -18.25 -5.84
CA THR A 42 12.66 -18.67 -4.44
C THR A 42 13.79 -19.62 -4.03
N ARG A 43 14.16 -20.59 -4.86
CA ARG A 43 15.30 -21.49 -4.61
C ARG A 43 16.63 -20.73 -4.57
N ASN A 44 16.81 -19.77 -5.46
CA ASN A 44 18.00 -18.90 -5.47
C ASN A 44 18.07 -18.05 -4.21
N PHE A 45 16.95 -17.49 -3.75
CA PHE A 45 16.85 -16.77 -2.50
C PHE A 45 17.22 -17.66 -1.30
N ILE A 46 16.67 -18.86 -1.18
CA ILE A 46 16.99 -19.83 -0.14
C ILE A 46 18.49 -20.20 -0.16
N LYS A 47 19.05 -20.45 -1.36
CA LYS A 47 20.46 -20.77 -1.52
C LYS A 47 21.37 -19.65 -1.00
N ARG A 48 21.04 -18.38 -1.29
CA ARG A 48 21.79 -17.22 -0.80
C ARG A 48 21.71 -17.10 0.73
N LEU A 49 20.55 -17.29 1.34
CA LEU A 49 20.40 -17.34 2.78
C LEU A 49 21.19 -18.50 3.42
N GLY A 50 21.35 -19.59 2.68
CA GLY A 50 22.08 -20.76 3.13
C GLY A 50 23.62 -20.63 3.12
N LEU A 51 24.20 -19.59 2.52
CA LEU A 51 25.64 -19.34 2.55
C LEU A 51 26.06 -18.78 3.92
N SER A 52 27.30 -18.93 4.31
CA SER A 52 27.82 -18.34 5.56
C SER A 52 27.68 -16.80 5.54
N SER A 53 27.34 -16.20 6.68
CA SER A 53 27.34 -14.74 6.83
C SER A 53 28.74 -14.18 6.61
N PHE A 54 28.84 -13.04 5.92
CA PHE A 54 30.13 -12.41 5.65
C PHE A 54 30.73 -11.78 6.91
N MET A 55 29.90 -11.42 7.88
CA MET A 55 30.33 -10.72 9.10
C MET A 55 30.03 -11.49 10.41
N ASN A 56 29.72 -12.79 10.32
CA ASN A 56 29.30 -13.60 11.47
C ASN A 56 28.07 -13.02 12.21
N SER A 57 27.17 -12.34 11.46
CA SER A 57 25.96 -11.66 11.93
C SER A 57 24.71 -12.33 11.38
N TYR A 58 23.52 -11.82 11.72
CA TYR A 58 22.27 -12.30 11.17
C TYR A 58 22.17 -12.04 9.66
N LYS A 59 21.72 -13.07 8.92
CA LYS A 59 21.23 -12.92 7.55
C LYS A 59 19.74 -12.65 7.57
N ILE A 60 19.32 -11.67 6.78
CA ILE A 60 17.92 -11.27 6.71
C ILE A 60 17.44 -11.46 5.28
N GLY A 61 16.42 -12.29 5.12
CA GLY A 61 15.68 -12.44 3.87
C GLY A 61 14.32 -11.77 3.98
N ILE A 62 13.97 -10.90 3.03
CA ILE A 62 12.66 -10.28 2.96
C ILE A 62 12.00 -10.72 1.66
N ILE A 63 10.79 -11.27 1.75
CA ILE A 63 9.95 -11.56 0.60
C ILE A 63 8.83 -10.54 0.60
N LYS A 64 8.79 -9.69 -0.43
CA LYS A 64 7.71 -8.73 -0.66
C LYS A 64 6.54 -9.40 -1.37
N GLU A 65 5.33 -8.95 -1.09
CA GLU A 65 4.11 -9.49 -1.70
C GLU A 65 4.08 -11.03 -1.66
N ALA A 66 4.31 -11.61 -0.47
CA ALA A 66 4.48 -13.06 -0.32
C ALA A 66 3.25 -13.86 -0.78
N GLU A 67 2.07 -13.24 -0.86
CA GLU A 67 0.86 -13.79 -1.50
C GLU A 67 1.03 -14.08 -2.99
N THR A 68 2.03 -13.50 -3.65
CA THR A 68 2.33 -13.75 -5.07
C THR A 68 3.27 -14.94 -5.30
N LEU A 69 3.73 -15.59 -4.23
CA LEU A 69 4.50 -16.83 -4.34
C LEU A 69 3.66 -17.93 -5.00
N SER A 70 4.18 -18.60 -6.02
CA SER A 70 3.53 -19.79 -6.57
C SER A 70 3.44 -20.91 -5.51
N SER A 71 2.53 -21.88 -5.68
CA SER A 71 2.39 -23.01 -4.76
C SER A 71 3.68 -23.79 -4.57
N GLU A 72 4.46 -23.94 -5.66
CA GLU A 72 5.77 -24.58 -5.65
C GLU A 72 6.81 -23.74 -4.90
N SER A 73 6.74 -22.41 -5.04
CA SER A 73 7.59 -21.46 -4.30
C SER A 73 7.34 -21.53 -2.81
N GLN A 74 6.06 -21.52 -2.41
CA GLN A 74 5.66 -21.68 -1.02
C GLN A 74 6.13 -23.01 -0.45
N SER A 75 5.96 -24.11 -1.20
CA SER A 75 6.43 -25.45 -0.80
C SER A 75 7.95 -25.52 -0.65
N ALA A 76 8.70 -24.85 -1.52
CA ALA A 76 10.16 -24.80 -1.44
C ALA A 76 10.68 -24.09 -0.16
N LEU A 77 9.92 -23.12 0.38
CA LEU A 77 10.27 -22.42 1.62
C LEU A 77 10.08 -23.30 2.87
N LEU A 78 9.17 -24.29 2.86
CA LEU A 78 8.80 -25.04 4.05
C LEU A 78 10.00 -25.67 4.74
N LYS A 79 10.90 -26.33 4.00
CA LYS A 79 12.09 -26.97 4.56
C LYS A 79 12.99 -25.95 5.30
N THR A 80 13.13 -24.75 4.76
CA THR A 80 13.96 -23.70 5.37
C THR A 80 13.29 -23.11 6.62
N LEU A 81 11.94 -23.08 6.65
CA LEU A 81 11.18 -22.63 7.82
C LEU A 81 11.11 -23.69 8.92
N GLU A 82 11.18 -24.98 8.57
CA GLU A 82 11.21 -26.10 9.53
C GLU A 82 12.57 -26.25 10.21
N GLU A 83 13.63 -26.11 9.43
CA GLU A 83 15.02 -26.27 9.91
C GLU A 83 15.82 -24.98 9.60
N PRO A 84 15.50 -23.87 10.28
CA PRO A 84 16.19 -22.61 10.03
C PRO A 84 17.66 -22.74 10.46
N ARG A 85 18.55 -22.26 9.62
CA ARG A 85 19.95 -22.13 10.02
C ARG A 85 20.08 -21.09 11.13
N ALA A 86 21.04 -21.31 12.03
CA ALA A 86 21.35 -20.30 13.05
C ALA A 86 21.64 -18.94 12.39
N GLN A 87 21.13 -17.87 13.00
CA GLN A 87 21.32 -16.49 12.55
C GLN A 87 20.67 -16.14 11.19
N VAL A 88 19.63 -16.87 10.75
CA VAL A 88 18.83 -16.51 9.59
C VAL A 88 17.44 -16.02 10.05
N VAL A 89 17.02 -14.86 9.57
CA VAL A 89 15.66 -14.32 9.77
C VAL A 89 15.00 -14.17 8.41
N ILE A 90 13.81 -14.74 8.26
CA ILE A 90 12.98 -14.59 7.06
C ILE A 90 11.76 -13.75 7.41
N ILE A 91 11.52 -12.69 6.66
CA ILE A 91 10.39 -11.79 6.81
C ILE A 91 9.52 -11.92 5.57
N LEU A 92 8.28 -12.35 5.74
CA LEU A 92 7.27 -12.41 4.69
C LEU A 92 6.35 -11.19 4.86
N LEU A 93 6.31 -10.31 3.85
CA LEU A 93 5.38 -9.18 3.81
C LEU A 93 4.20 -9.58 2.95
N THR A 94 2.99 -9.52 3.49
CA THR A 94 1.77 -9.88 2.77
C THR A 94 0.61 -9.02 3.20
N GLU A 95 -0.28 -8.71 2.25
CA GLU A 95 -1.58 -8.09 2.52
C GLU A 95 -2.69 -9.14 2.68
N LYS A 96 -2.43 -10.39 2.27
CA LYS A 96 -3.39 -11.50 2.26
C LYS A 96 -2.80 -12.74 2.93
N LEU A 97 -2.97 -12.83 4.24
CA LEU A 97 -2.44 -13.96 5.02
C LEU A 97 -3.02 -15.30 4.54
N GLU A 98 -4.29 -15.29 4.11
CA GLU A 98 -5.02 -16.45 3.61
C GLU A 98 -4.51 -17.01 2.27
N ALA A 99 -3.72 -16.24 1.52
CA ALA A 99 -3.07 -16.71 0.30
C ALA A 99 -1.79 -17.51 0.57
N LEU A 100 -1.29 -17.47 1.81
CA LEU A 100 -0.15 -18.28 2.23
C LEU A 100 -0.61 -19.65 2.73
N LEU A 101 0.19 -20.69 2.45
CA LEU A 101 -0.06 -22.03 2.98
C LEU A 101 -0.13 -22.00 4.52
N ALA A 102 -1.12 -22.66 5.08
CA ALA A 102 -1.29 -22.77 6.53
C ALA A 102 -0.03 -23.31 7.23
N THR A 103 0.75 -24.15 6.53
CA THR A 103 2.04 -24.68 6.98
C THR A 103 3.14 -23.62 7.10
N ILE A 104 3.12 -22.56 6.26
CA ILE A 104 4.01 -21.39 6.40
C ILE A 104 3.56 -20.55 7.59
N VAL A 105 2.27 -20.24 7.66
CA VAL A 105 1.70 -19.41 8.72
C VAL A 105 1.95 -20.03 10.10
N SER A 106 1.77 -21.35 10.24
CA SER A 106 1.97 -22.06 11.52
C SER A 106 3.44 -22.06 12.00
N ARG A 107 4.40 -21.84 11.11
CA ARG A 107 5.85 -21.75 11.41
C ARG A 107 6.37 -20.32 11.47
N SER A 108 5.49 -19.35 11.36
CA SER A 108 5.82 -17.92 11.34
C SER A 108 5.17 -17.21 12.52
N GLN A 109 5.86 -16.20 13.05
CA GLN A 109 5.23 -15.25 13.97
C GLN A 109 4.49 -14.20 13.16
N VAL A 110 3.15 -14.18 13.23
CA VAL A 110 2.35 -13.19 12.52
C VAL A 110 2.33 -11.87 13.32
N LEU A 111 2.73 -10.79 12.64
CA LEU A 111 2.69 -9.43 13.17
C LEU A 111 1.75 -8.59 12.31
N TYR A 112 0.67 -8.08 12.91
CA TYR A 112 -0.28 -7.21 12.23
C TYR A 112 0.13 -5.74 12.37
N PHE A 113 0.33 -5.07 11.24
CA PHE A 113 0.58 -3.64 11.18
C PHE A 113 -0.72 -2.90 10.90
N GLN A 114 -1.29 -2.30 11.91
CA GLN A 114 -2.50 -1.49 11.78
C GLN A 114 -2.15 -0.03 11.48
N PRO A 115 -2.99 0.68 10.71
CA PRO A 115 -2.87 2.12 10.58
C PRO A 115 -2.86 2.81 11.94
N VAL A 116 -1.96 3.75 12.15
CA VAL A 116 -1.89 4.50 13.40
C VAL A 116 -2.85 5.69 13.39
N LYS A 117 -3.22 6.19 14.58
CA LYS A 117 -4.09 7.36 14.68
C LYS A 117 -3.45 8.58 14.00
N SER A 118 -4.26 9.40 13.32
CA SER A 118 -3.80 10.62 12.64
C SER A 118 -3.03 11.56 13.59
N ALA A 119 -3.42 11.64 14.87
CA ALA A 119 -2.69 12.41 15.89
C ALA A 119 -1.25 11.91 16.06
N ALA A 120 -1.03 10.59 16.09
CA ALA A 120 0.32 10.03 16.21
C ALA A 120 1.17 10.30 14.97
N VAL A 121 0.58 10.30 13.77
CA VAL A 121 1.27 10.71 12.53
C VAL A 121 1.62 12.19 12.58
N TYR A 122 0.70 13.04 13.04
CA TYR A 122 0.94 14.48 13.21
C TYR A 122 2.12 14.75 14.18
N ASP A 123 2.11 14.14 15.35
CA ASP A 123 3.19 14.29 16.32
C ASP A 123 4.54 13.80 15.78
N TYR A 124 4.53 12.68 15.07
CA TYR A 124 5.71 12.13 14.39
C TYR A 124 6.29 13.08 13.35
N LEU A 125 5.45 13.69 12.51
CA LEU A 125 5.88 14.65 11.49
C LEU A 125 6.52 15.89 12.12
N LEU A 126 5.92 16.45 13.19
CA LEU A 126 6.47 17.61 13.89
C LEU A 126 7.77 17.30 14.63
N ALA A 127 7.93 16.07 15.13
CA ALA A 127 9.16 15.64 15.78
C ALA A 127 10.31 15.35 14.79
N SER A 128 9.97 14.93 13.57
CA SER A 128 10.93 14.49 12.56
C SER A 128 11.33 15.57 11.56
N LEU A 129 10.48 16.57 11.36
CA LEU A 129 10.63 17.58 10.31
C LEU A 129 10.26 18.98 10.83
N ASP A 130 10.97 20.01 10.32
CA ASP A 130 10.61 21.41 10.56
C ASP A 130 9.54 21.86 9.54
N ILE A 131 8.28 21.47 9.79
CA ILE A 131 7.14 21.82 8.95
C ILE A 131 6.05 22.55 9.73
N LYS A 132 5.26 23.37 9.02
CA LYS A 132 4.13 24.09 9.62
C LYS A 132 3.08 23.13 10.17
N ARG A 133 2.51 23.44 11.34
CA ARG A 133 1.46 22.64 12.00
C ARG A 133 0.25 22.37 11.09
N SER A 134 -0.15 23.35 10.27
CA SER A 134 -1.24 23.17 9.32
C SER A 134 -0.91 22.10 8.28
N LYS A 135 0.32 22.10 7.76
CA LYS A 135 0.80 21.10 6.79
C LYS A 135 0.92 19.72 7.42
N ALA A 136 1.46 19.63 8.63
CA ALA A 136 1.51 18.36 9.38
C ALA A 136 0.12 17.76 9.59
N LYS A 137 -0.88 18.59 9.94
CA LYS A 137 -2.27 18.15 10.12
C LYS A 137 -2.88 17.63 8.82
N GLU A 138 -2.66 18.34 7.71
CA GLU A 138 -3.12 17.95 6.37
C GLU A 138 -2.51 16.61 5.93
N LEU A 139 -1.20 16.46 6.03
CA LEU A 139 -0.47 15.23 5.67
C LEU A 139 -0.88 14.04 6.55
N ALA A 140 -1.05 14.27 7.85
CA ALA A 140 -1.50 13.24 8.79
C ALA A 140 -2.92 12.73 8.47
N ALA A 141 -3.83 13.63 8.10
CA ALA A 141 -5.17 13.25 7.68
C ALA A 141 -5.14 12.46 6.35
N ALA A 142 -4.42 12.98 5.34
CA ALA A 142 -4.34 12.38 4.01
C ALA A 142 -3.67 11.00 4.00
N SER A 143 -2.71 10.74 4.90
CA SER A 143 -1.93 9.51 4.94
C SER A 143 -2.68 8.28 5.47
N LEU A 144 -3.87 8.43 6.02
CA LEU A 144 -4.68 7.35 6.62
C LEU A 144 -3.91 6.46 7.62
N GLY A 145 -3.14 7.09 8.51
CA GLY A 145 -2.38 6.37 9.52
C GLY A 145 -1.15 5.63 9.00
N ARG A 146 -0.63 6.03 7.83
CA ARG A 146 0.61 5.52 7.22
C ARG A 146 1.75 6.54 7.40
N PRO A 147 2.54 6.48 8.49
CA PRO A 147 3.53 7.51 8.81
C PRO A 147 4.58 7.72 7.74
N LEU A 148 5.06 6.63 7.10
CA LEU A 148 6.05 6.72 6.04
C LEU A 148 5.51 7.42 4.78
N GLN A 149 4.22 7.25 4.48
CA GLN A 149 3.60 7.96 3.38
C GLN A 149 3.53 9.46 3.67
N ALA A 150 3.13 9.83 4.89
CA ALA A 150 3.11 11.22 5.33
C ALA A 150 4.51 11.86 5.27
N LEU A 151 5.54 11.12 5.69
CA LEU A 151 6.94 11.56 5.64
C LEU A 151 7.39 11.78 4.18
N ARG A 152 7.15 10.83 3.30
CA ARG A 152 7.49 10.95 1.87
C ARG A 152 6.84 12.19 1.24
N TRP A 153 5.59 12.45 1.53
CA TRP A 153 4.89 13.64 1.04
C TRP A 153 5.41 14.95 1.65
N ALA A 154 5.91 14.91 2.88
CA ALA A 154 6.52 16.07 3.50
C ALA A 154 7.89 16.41 2.90
N GLU A 155 8.67 15.39 2.55
CA GLU A 155 9.99 15.51 1.93
C GLU A 155 9.92 15.79 0.42
N ASN A 156 8.94 15.24 -0.28
CA ASN A 156 8.73 15.42 -1.71
C ASN A 156 7.38 16.08 -1.98
N GLN A 157 7.41 17.41 -2.13
CA GLN A 157 6.21 18.21 -2.34
C GLN A 157 5.53 17.93 -3.69
N ASP A 158 6.30 17.60 -4.73
CA ASP A 158 5.75 17.28 -6.05
C ASP A 158 4.90 16.02 -6.00
N SER A 159 5.40 14.96 -5.36
CA SER A 159 4.66 13.71 -5.17
C SER A 159 3.34 13.91 -4.38
N TYR A 160 3.32 14.88 -3.46
CA TYR A 160 2.11 15.26 -2.75
C TYR A 160 1.13 16.01 -3.64
N GLN A 161 1.64 16.96 -4.45
CA GLN A 161 0.82 17.73 -5.38
C GLN A 161 0.20 16.83 -6.45
N ASP A 162 0.96 15.92 -7.04
CA ASP A 162 0.48 14.93 -8.02
C ASP A 162 -0.67 14.09 -7.44
N TYR A 163 -0.50 13.62 -6.18
CA TYR A 163 -1.55 12.87 -5.51
C TYR A 163 -2.83 13.70 -5.34
N PHE A 164 -2.71 14.96 -4.87
CA PHE A 164 -3.86 15.84 -4.68
C PHE A 164 -4.49 16.29 -5.98
N GLN A 165 -3.71 16.46 -7.04
CA GLN A 165 -4.23 16.72 -8.38
C GLN A 165 -5.09 15.56 -8.85
N LEU A 166 -4.62 14.33 -8.71
CA LEU A 166 -5.39 13.12 -9.02
C LEU A 166 -6.67 13.04 -8.18
N VAL A 167 -6.60 13.34 -6.88
CA VAL A 167 -7.79 13.41 -6.01
C VAL A 167 -8.82 14.41 -6.56
N GLY A 168 -8.37 15.60 -6.97
CA GLY A 168 -9.24 16.64 -7.56
C GLY A 168 -9.86 16.19 -8.89
N GLN A 169 -9.10 15.54 -9.75
CA GLN A 169 -9.58 14.97 -11.01
C GLN A 169 -10.64 13.89 -10.76
N LEU A 170 -10.38 12.95 -9.85
CA LEU A 170 -11.32 11.89 -9.51
C LEU A 170 -12.55 12.40 -8.77
N PHE A 171 -12.43 13.47 -7.99
CA PHE A 171 -13.60 14.17 -7.42
C PHE A 171 -14.44 14.84 -8.51
N THR A 172 -13.80 15.48 -9.50
CA THR A 172 -14.49 16.06 -10.66
C THR A 172 -15.19 14.99 -11.48
N PHE A 173 -14.55 13.84 -11.68
CA PHE A 173 -15.17 12.67 -12.30
C PHE A 173 -16.50 12.28 -11.64
N LEU A 174 -16.56 12.24 -10.31
CA LEU A 174 -17.78 11.88 -9.59
C LEU A 174 -18.95 12.88 -9.82
N LYS A 175 -18.65 14.15 -10.08
CA LYS A 175 -19.64 15.21 -10.35
C LYS A 175 -20.08 15.29 -11.80
N SER A 176 -19.32 14.70 -12.71
CA SER A 176 -19.50 14.85 -14.15
C SER A 176 -20.56 13.89 -14.70
N ASP A 177 -20.99 14.14 -15.93
CA ASP A 177 -21.86 13.22 -16.64
C ASP A 177 -21.12 11.96 -17.13
N LEU A 178 -21.90 11.01 -17.61
CA LEU A 178 -21.35 9.71 -18.08
C LEU A 178 -20.38 9.88 -19.26
N ALA A 179 -20.64 10.82 -20.17
CA ALA A 179 -19.80 11.04 -21.33
C ALA A 179 -18.40 11.51 -20.92
N PHE A 180 -18.33 12.45 -19.98
CA PHE A 180 -17.07 12.91 -19.40
C PHE A 180 -16.35 11.77 -18.69
N ARG A 181 -17.05 10.97 -17.86
CA ARG A 181 -16.46 9.86 -17.11
C ARG A 181 -15.80 8.82 -18.00
N LEU A 182 -16.50 8.39 -19.05
CA LEU A 182 -15.96 7.43 -20.02
C LEU A 182 -14.79 8.03 -20.82
N GLY A 183 -14.92 9.31 -21.23
CA GLY A 183 -13.84 10.04 -21.89
C GLY A 183 -12.58 10.15 -21.03
N PHE A 184 -12.73 10.44 -19.74
CA PHE A 184 -11.63 10.52 -18.78
C PHE A 184 -10.89 9.17 -18.63
N ILE A 185 -11.61 8.05 -18.48
CA ILE A 185 -11.00 6.73 -18.40
C ILE A 185 -10.21 6.42 -19.67
N ASN A 186 -10.77 6.72 -20.85
CA ASN A 186 -10.09 6.46 -22.12
C ASN A 186 -8.87 7.35 -22.33
N GLN A 187 -8.91 8.62 -21.88
CA GLN A 187 -7.78 9.54 -21.97
C GLN A 187 -6.63 9.12 -21.08
N GLU A 188 -6.91 8.78 -19.82
CA GLU A 188 -5.90 8.34 -18.85
C GLU A 188 -5.30 6.98 -19.24
N SER A 189 -6.04 6.15 -19.97
CA SER A 189 -5.51 4.89 -20.54
C SER A 189 -4.48 5.14 -21.66
N GLY A 190 -4.37 6.38 -22.20
CA GLY A 190 -3.32 6.81 -23.15
C GLY A 190 -3.14 5.94 -24.42
N GLY A 191 -4.12 5.08 -24.75
CA GLY A 191 -4.02 4.06 -25.80
C GLY A 191 -3.34 2.77 -25.35
N ASP A 192 -2.62 2.77 -24.25
CA ASP A 192 -2.18 1.58 -23.51
C ASP A 192 -3.24 1.18 -22.48
N LYS A 193 -3.34 -0.11 -22.18
CA LYS A 193 -4.32 -0.58 -21.18
C LYS A 193 -3.95 -0.05 -19.81
N LEU A 194 -4.91 0.56 -19.12
CA LEU A 194 -4.78 0.96 -17.72
C LEU A 194 -4.25 -0.23 -16.88
N SER A 195 -3.22 -0.01 -16.11
CA SER A 195 -2.63 -1.04 -15.25
C SER A 195 -3.55 -1.35 -14.05
N ALA A 196 -3.43 -2.56 -13.51
CA ALA A 196 -4.15 -2.94 -12.30
C ALA A 196 -3.75 -2.08 -11.09
N GLU A 197 -2.51 -1.60 -11.06
CA GLU A 197 -1.98 -0.74 -9.99
C GLU A 197 -2.62 0.66 -10.04
N GLU A 198 -2.71 1.27 -11.22
CA GLU A 198 -3.39 2.55 -11.43
C GLU A 198 -4.88 2.46 -11.08
N ALA A 199 -5.57 1.43 -11.56
CA ALA A 199 -6.96 1.20 -11.23
C ALA A 199 -7.16 1.01 -9.71
N SER A 200 -6.28 0.26 -9.04
CA SER A 200 -6.30 0.11 -7.58
C SER A 200 -6.14 1.44 -6.87
N ARG A 201 -5.23 2.30 -7.35
CA ARG A 201 -5.03 3.64 -6.80
C ARG A 201 -6.28 4.52 -6.94
N TRP A 202 -6.99 4.44 -8.06
CA TRP A 202 -8.25 5.17 -8.25
C TRP A 202 -9.34 4.66 -7.31
N LEU A 203 -9.46 3.34 -7.15
CA LEU A 203 -10.41 2.75 -6.19
C LEU A 203 -10.12 3.19 -4.76
N ASP A 204 -8.86 3.29 -4.34
CA ASP A 204 -8.46 3.77 -3.01
C ASP A 204 -8.89 5.23 -2.78
N ILE A 205 -8.75 6.06 -3.82
CA ILE A 205 -9.16 7.47 -3.75
C ILE A 205 -10.69 7.57 -3.73
N TRP A 206 -11.42 6.85 -4.60
CA TRP A 206 -12.89 6.87 -4.61
C TRP A 206 -13.48 6.33 -3.31
N GLU A 207 -12.93 5.26 -2.75
CA GLU A 207 -13.35 4.76 -1.44
C GLU A 207 -13.20 5.83 -0.35
N SER A 208 -12.08 6.57 -0.39
CA SER A 208 -11.84 7.67 0.53
C SER A 208 -12.78 8.86 0.30
N LEU A 209 -13.06 9.20 -0.94
CA LEU A 209 -14.00 10.26 -1.31
C LEU A 209 -15.44 9.90 -0.87
N TRP A 210 -15.90 8.69 -1.14
CA TRP A 210 -17.21 8.23 -0.69
C TRP A 210 -17.31 8.13 0.84
N ARG A 211 -16.24 7.74 1.53
CA ARG A 211 -16.19 7.82 2.98
C ARG A 211 -16.37 9.25 3.48
N ASP A 212 -15.67 10.21 2.88
CA ASP A 212 -15.81 11.61 3.24
C ASP A 212 -17.23 12.13 2.94
N ALA A 213 -17.84 11.75 1.82
CA ALA A 213 -19.24 12.03 1.51
C ALA A 213 -20.19 11.49 2.61
N LEU A 214 -19.96 10.27 3.09
CA LEU A 214 -20.73 9.68 4.18
C LEU A 214 -20.56 10.48 5.47
N LEU A 215 -19.34 10.87 5.82
CA LEU A 215 -19.08 11.68 7.02
C LEU A 215 -19.78 13.06 6.94
N VAL A 216 -19.77 13.70 5.77
CA VAL A 216 -20.50 14.95 5.53
C VAL A 216 -22.00 14.74 5.72
N SER A 217 -22.59 13.68 5.16
CA SER A 217 -24.01 13.36 5.31
C SER A 217 -24.43 13.07 6.76
N LEU A 218 -23.49 12.65 7.60
CA LEU A 218 -23.68 12.35 9.03
C LEU A 218 -23.28 13.54 9.94
N GLY A 219 -22.83 14.67 9.38
CA GLY A 219 -22.36 15.83 10.15
C GLY A 219 -21.04 15.63 10.90
N GLN A 220 -20.23 14.63 10.49
CA GLN A 220 -18.95 14.26 11.10
C GLN A 220 -17.75 14.85 10.33
N GLU A 221 -17.78 16.16 10.10
CA GLU A 221 -16.82 16.86 9.22
C GLU A 221 -15.40 16.91 9.77
N GLU A 222 -15.20 16.75 11.07
CA GLU A 222 -13.88 16.77 11.73
C GLU A 222 -12.99 15.56 11.34
N TYR A 223 -13.61 14.48 10.83
CA TYR A 223 -12.90 13.23 10.44
C TYR A 223 -12.64 13.11 8.95
N LEU A 224 -12.84 14.19 8.18
CA LEU A 224 -12.60 14.18 6.74
C LEU A 224 -11.12 13.93 6.42
N ARG A 225 -10.90 13.13 5.40
CA ARG A 225 -9.57 12.94 4.80
C ARG A 225 -9.15 14.13 3.95
N TYR A 226 -10.11 14.71 3.24
CA TYR A 226 -9.92 15.84 2.34
C TYR A 226 -10.76 17.05 2.78
N PRO A 227 -10.39 17.73 3.88
CA PRO A 227 -11.17 18.86 4.39
C PRO A 227 -11.34 20.00 3.38
N SER A 228 -10.39 20.13 2.44
CA SER A 228 -10.43 21.13 1.36
C SER A 228 -11.59 20.90 0.36
N LEU A 229 -12.20 19.72 0.32
CA LEU A 229 -13.32 19.39 -0.54
C LEU A 229 -14.68 19.57 0.16
N LEU A 230 -14.72 19.97 1.44
CA LEU A 230 -15.95 20.05 2.22
C LEU A 230 -17.02 20.94 1.56
N ASP A 231 -16.64 22.16 1.14
CA ASP A 231 -17.57 23.10 0.52
C ASP A 231 -18.15 22.55 -0.79
N SER A 232 -17.32 21.85 -1.56
CA SER A 232 -17.75 21.20 -2.80
C SER A 232 -18.68 20.02 -2.51
N TRP A 233 -18.43 19.22 -1.46
CA TRP A 233 -19.34 18.17 -1.03
C TRP A 233 -20.73 18.73 -0.68
N LYS A 234 -20.78 19.78 0.12
CA LYS A 234 -22.04 20.43 0.52
C LYS A 234 -22.80 21.05 -0.64
N LYS A 235 -22.08 21.61 -1.61
CA LYS A 235 -22.67 22.30 -2.75
C LYS A 235 -23.10 21.35 -3.86
N ASP A 236 -22.26 20.40 -4.22
CA ASP A 236 -22.38 19.62 -5.45
C ASP A 236 -23.04 18.24 -5.22
N PHE A 237 -23.09 17.77 -3.98
CA PHE A 237 -23.62 16.45 -3.64
C PHE A 237 -24.69 16.54 -2.55
N ASN A 238 -25.95 16.34 -2.94
CA ASN A 238 -27.05 16.16 -2.01
C ASN A 238 -27.46 14.68 -1.98
N LEU A 239 -26.55 13.82 -1.51
CA LEU A 239 -26.76 12.38 -1.48
C LEU A 239 -27.17 11.92 -0.08
N SER A 240 -28.16 11.01 -0.01
CA SER A 240 -28.47 10.34 1.25
C SER A 240 -27.35 9.36 1.65
N ALA A 241 -27.22 9.10 2.94
CA ALA A 241 -26.24 8.13 3.46
C ALA A 241 -26.38 6.74 2.81
N GLU A 242 -27.62 6.33 2.49
CA GLU A 242 -27.91 5.05 1.83
C GLU A 242 -27.27 4.95 0.45
N VAL A 243 -27.40 6.01 -0.37
CA VAL A 243 -26.79 6.09 -1.71
C VAL A 243 -25.27 6.06 -1.60
N VAL A 244 -24.69 6.78 -0.65
CA VAL A 244 -23.23 6.78 -0.45
C VAL A 244 -22.72 5.42 -0.01
N ILE A 245 -23.43 4.74 0.90
CA ILE A 245 -23.09 3.38 1.34
C ILE A 245 -23.13 2.40 0.16
N ASP A 246 -24.10 2.54 -0.72
CA ASP A 246 -24.20 1.68 -1.90
C ASP A 246 -23.01 1.91 -2.85
N ARG A 247 -22.62 3.16 -3.08
CA ARG A 247 -21.42 3.48 -3.88
C ARG A 247 -20.12 2.94 -3.27
N LEU A 248 -19.97 3.01 -1.94
CA LEU A 248 -18.87 2.37 -1.22
C LEU A 248 -18.85 0.85 -1.47
N ARG A 249 -20.00 0.19 -1.38
CA ARG A 249 -20.11 -1.26 -1.65
C ARG A 249 -19.70 -1.61 -3.07
N GLN A 250 -20.12 -0.83 -4.07
CA GLN A 250 -19.74 -1.07 -5.46
C GLN A 250 -18.24 -0.85 -5.69
N THR A 251 -17.65 0.16 -5.06
CA THR A 251 -16.19 0.39 -5.11
C THR A 251 -15.41 -0.77 -4.49
N THR A 252 -15.86 -1.26 -3.32
CA THR A 252 -15.26 -2.45 -2.68
C THR A 252 -15.41 -3.70 -3.54
N LYS A 253 -16.58 -3.90 -4.19
CA LYS A 253 -16.82 -5.02 -5.11
C LYS A 253 -15.91 -4.94 -6.35
N ALA A 254 -15.71 -3.75 -6.91
CA ALA A 254 -14.78 -3.53 -8.01
C ALA A 254 -13.34 -3.93 -7.66
N ARG A 255 -12.92 -3.68 -6.42
CA ARG A 255 -11.61 -4.14 -5.93
C ARG A 255 -11.46 -5.66 -5.95
N LEU A 256 -12.51 -6.42 -5.62
CA LEU A 256 -12.49 -7.88 -5.73
C LEU A 256 -12.34 -8.34 -7.18
N TYR A 257 -13.00 -7.67 -8.13
CA TYR A 257 -12.87 -8.00 -9.55
C TYR A 257 -11.48 -7.66 -10.10
N LEU A 258 -10.83 -6.61 -9.59
CA LEU A 258 -9.47 -6.23 -10.00
C LEU A 258 -8.43 -7.30 -9.63
N GLN A 259 -8.70 -8.14 -8.63
CA GLN A 259 -7.85 -9.28 -8.25
C GLN A 259 -8.03 -10.50 -9.15
N GLY A 260 -9.05 -10.48 -10.01
CA GLY A 260 -9.35 -11.53 -10.98
C GLY A 260 -8.76 -11.23 -12.36
N LEU A 261 -9.28 -11.93 -13.38
CA LEU A 261 -8.85 -11.78 -14.78
C LEU A 261 -9.64 -10.71 -15.55
N VAL A 262 -10.34 -9.80 -14.84
CA VAL A 262 -11.16 -8.76 -15.47
C VAL A 262 -10.27 -7.57 -15.82
N SER A 263 -10.45 -7.01 -17.03
CA SER A 263 -9.72 -5.81 -17.45
C SER A 263 -9.96 -4.65 -16.48
N PRO A 264 -8.91 -3.99 -15.97
CA PRO A 264 -9.03 -2.83 -15.10
C PRO A 264 -9.91 -1.73 -15.69
N GLN A 265 -9.77 -1.45 -16.98
CA GLN A 265 -10.58 -0.46 -17.69
C GLN A 265 -12.07 -0.80 -17.64
N ASN A 266 -12.47 -2.05 -17.92
CA ASN A 266 -13.88 -2.46 -17.87
C ASN A 266 -14.49 -2.32 -16.47
N ILE A 267 -13.68 -2.56 -15.42
CA ILE A 267 -14.10 -2.37 -14.03
C ILE A 267 -14.40 -0.89 -13.77
N LEU A 268 -13.50 0.01 -14.17
CA LEU A 268 -13.69 1.45 -13.97
C LEU A 268 -14.84 2.01 -14.82
N GLU A 269 -15.02 1.55 -16.06
CA GLU A 269 -16.16 1.92 -16.91
C GLU A 269 -17.47 1.45 -16.30
N SER A 270 -17.52 0.26 -15.71
CA SER A 270 -18.70 -0.22 -14.98
C SER A 270 -19.04 0.68 -13.80
N LEU A 271 -18.02 1.14 -13.04
CA LEU A 271 -18.23 2.10 -11.96
C LEU A 271 -18.64 3.48 -12.47
N ALA A 272 -18.12 3.92 -13.62
CA ALA A 272 -18.50 5.19 -14.23
C ALA A 272 -19.99 5.25 -14.59
N ILE A 273 -20.54 4.12 -15.04
CA ILE A 273 -21.99 3.99 -15.32
C ILE A 273 -22.81 4.03 -14.03
N TYR A 274 -22.24 3.46 -12.97
CA TYR A 274 -22.94 3.29 -11.70
C TYR A 274 -22.95 4.57 -10.84
N PHE A 275 -21.88 5.34 -10.84
CA PHE A 275 -21.76 6.60 -10.07
C PHE A 275 -22.63 7.71 -10.62
#